data_2d892f7d0d946b1ff7541cdb3d8815b1
#
_entry.id   2d892f7d0d946b1ff7541cdb3d8815b1
#
_cell.length_a   1.000
_cell.length_b   1.000
_cell.length_c   1.000
_cell.angle_alpha   90.00
_cell.angle_beta   90.00
_cell.angle_gamma   90.00
#
_symmetry.space_group_name_H-M   'P 1'
#
loop_
_entity.id
_entity.type
_entity.pdbx_description
1 polymer ?
#
loop_
_entity_poly.entity_id
_entity_poly.type
_entity_poly.pdbx_seq_one_letter_code
_entity_poly.pdbx_strand_id
1 'polypeptide(L)'
;MKKSFLFLFFLANNITLLGQELLFERVDLSDSVAIENQMQLLANSINTKNLSKLDLFKFQLIGGKYNEALVTFQKRIKETPKDQRQYLDVYMHYVKAKFSLNFKDEFKISYRNYLKKSDDLQVLKIDEALIIRDPSDYYISNFNNTYRSLKSNSLSQQTIKDLVKKYFLKTVFSSTRNIYFKEIKEDHKRRYIVNDSIIIPTKDGAEVPVVLIQRKGNTITKNASILISSIYAGTNETSAMLAASKGYNGVIMNTRGKRLSKGPIIPFEYEHTDVYEVLEWVSNQSWSNKKIGMFGGSYDGFSQWASMKHKVHPALKTIVPMVSVAPGIEYPMENNVLHNFSYSWYFYVTNNKMLDFEVVNDYKRWNTLKNTWYKTGVAFNKLDSLDGYVNKSWNKYMAHPSYDDYWKNMIPYKQEFTKINIPILTITGYYDDSQRGAMYYFNEHHKYVKNPNHYLVVGPYDHWTAQNRPADYLRNYKLDDAAQIDIRYDLTFEWFDYILKGKKKPSILKDKVNFQIMDTDTWMHKPSLSAMTNDTLKFHLNGIKKGDFYSLTEKVNSSNVELTVDFKPNNKLKSD
;
A
#
# COMPACT_ATOMS: atom_id res chain seq x y z
N MET A 1 -28.33 -7.96 49.11
CA MET A 1 -29.30 -7.82 48.02
C MET A 1 -30.02 -6.47 47.88
N LYS A 2 -29.75 -5.43 48.72
CA LYS A 2 -30.43 -4.11 48.64
C LYS A 2 -29.59 -2.97 48.05
N LYS A 3 -28.31 -3.17 47.73
CA LYS A 3 -27.46 -2.13 47.13
C LYS A 3 -27.39 -2.18 45.61
N SER A 4 -27.79 -3.27 44.98
CA SER A 4 -27.77 -3.41 43.50
C SER A 4 -28.99 -2.80 42.79
N PHE A 5 -30.10 -2.55 43.54
CA PHE A 5 -31.32 -2.00 42.92
C PHE A 5 -31.33 -0.47 42.81
N LEU A 6 -30.51 0.22 43.61
CA LEU A 6 -30.43 1.69 43.56
C LEU A 6 -29.51 2.20 42.42
N PHE A 7 -28.58 1.38 41.98
CA PHE A 7 -27.66 1.73 40.91
C PHE A 7 -28.28 1.63 39.50
N LEU A 8 -29.27 0.78 39.32
CA LEU A 8 -30.03 0.64 38.06
C LEU A 8 -30.96 1.83 37.79
N PHE A 9 -31.38 2.58 38.80
CA PHE A 9 -32.31 3.71 38.66
C PHE A 9 -31.60 5.01 38.21
N PHE A 10 -30.31 5.16 38.53
CA PHE A 10 -29.52 6.33 38.10
C PHE A 10 -28.97 6.22 36.67
N LEU A 11 -28.85 5.01 36.12
CA LEU A 11 -28.37 4.76 34.75
C LEU A 11 -29.46 4.84 33.69
N ALA A 12 -30.73 4.78 34.08
CA ALA A 12 -31.86 4.89 33.15
C ALA A 12 -32.13 6.31 32.64
N ASN A 13 -31.53 7.34 33.27
CA ASN A 13 -31.82 8.73 32.95
C ASN A 13 -31.05 9.27 31.72
N ASN A 14 -30.04 8.56 31.22
CA ASN A 14 -29.22 9.06 30.10
C ASN A 14 -29.70 8.62 28.70
N ILE A 15 -30.70 7.74 28.62
CA ILE A 15 -31.31 7.31 27.37
C ILE A 15 -32.81 7.05 27.56
N THR A 16 -33.64 7.89 26.98
CA THR A 16 -35.10 7.72 26.97
C THR A 16 -35.58 7.54 25.53
N LEU A 17 -36.52 6.62 25.30
CA LEU A 17 -37.19 6.41 24.03
C LEU A 17 -38.35 7.41 23.86
N LEU A 18 -38.21 8.37 22.95
CA LEU A 18 -39.30 9.22 22.49
C LEU A 18 -39.47 8.98 20.98
N GLY A 19 -40.43 8.13 20.63
CA GLY A 19 -40.68 7.82 19.21
C GLY A 19 -39.54 6.99 18.57
N GLN A 20 -39.03 7.41 17.41
CA GLN A 20 -37.91 6.75 16.70
C GLN A 20 -36.52 7.30 17.07
N GLU A 21 -36.45 8.31 17.92
CA GLU A 21 -35.19 8.95 18.33
C GLU A 21 -34.85 8.63 19.78
N LEU A 22 -33.58 8.28 20.04
CA LEU A 22 -33.02 8.04 21.35
C LEU A 22 -32.46 9.34 21.92
N LEU A 23 -32.98 9.79 23.07
CA LEU A 23 -32.34 10.87 23.81
C LEU A 23 -30.96 10.40 24.31
N PHE A 24 -29.95 11.16 23.98
CA PHE A 24 -28.56 10.85 24.24
C PHE A 24 -27.89 12.00 25.02
N GLU A 25 -27.39 11.68 26.20
CA GLU A 25 -26.57 12.58 27.00
C GLU A 25 -25.14 12.04 27.06
N ARG A 26 -24.16 12.88 26.71
CA ARG A 26 -22.76 12.48 26.72
C ARG A 26 -22.27 12.26 28.14
N VAL A 27 -21.57 11.15 28.36
CA VAL A 27 -20.81 10.89 29.59
C VAL A 27 -19.33 11.21 29.36
N ASP A 28 -18.56 11.38 30.43
CA ASP A 28 -17.14 11.66 30.33
C ASP A 28 -16.41 10.44 29.71
N LEU A 29 -15.57 10.71 28.71
CA LEU A 29 -14.75 9.68 28.04
C LEU A 29 -13.72 9.02 28.96
N SER A 30 -13.39 9.63 30.10
CA SER A 30 -12.52 9.04 31.12
C SER A 30 -13.23 8.00 31.97
N ASP A 31 -14.58 8.04 32.07
CA ASP A 31 -15.37 7.04 32.73
C ASP A 31 -15.66 5.86 31.79
N SER A 32 -14.75 4.88 31.82
CA SER A 32 -14.85 3.70 30.99
C SER A 32 -16.09 2.85 31.26
N VAL A 33 -16.59 2.83 32.49
CA VAL A 33 -17.79 2.05 32.85
C VAL A 33 -19.04 2.72 32.34
N ALA A 34 -19.16 4.05 32.49
CA ALA A 34 -20.28 4.81 31.96
C ALA A 34 -20.34 4.71 30.41
N ILE A 35 -19.20 4.82 29.74
CA ILE A 35 -19.11 4.64 28.27
C ILE A 35 -19.53 3.22 27.87
N GLU A 36 -19.04 2.18 28.56
CA GLU A 36 -19.39 0.79 28.23
C GLU A 36 -20.90 0.57 28.36
N ASN A 37 -21.50 1.02 29.45
CA ASN A 37 -22.95 0.91 29.70
C ASN A 37 -23.75 1.67 28.64
N GLN A 38 -23.33 2.88 28.28
CA GLN A 38 -23.98 3.68 27.25
C GLN A 38 -23.90 2.99 25.87
N MET A 39 -22.74 2.48 25.48
CA MET A 39 -22.58 1.77 24.21
C MET A 39 -23.40 0.47 24.19
N GLN A 40 -23.52 -0.21 25.32
CA GLN A 40 -24.37 -1.41 25.45
C GLN A 40 -25.84 -1.08 25.21
N LEU A 41 -26.35 0.00 25.80
CA LEU A 41 -27.73 0.46 25.59
C LEU A 41 -27.95 0.85 24.11
N LEU A 42 -27.04 1.62 23.51
CA LEU A 42 -27.12 2.01 22.11
C LEU A 42 -27.08 0.81 21.17
N ALA A 43 -26.22 -0.17 21.43
CA ALA A 43 -26.16 -1.39 20.62
C ALA A 43 -27.46 -2.20 20.66
N ASN A 44 -28.14 -2.23 21.81
CA ASN A 44 -29.42 -2.94 21.99
C ASN A 44 -30.64 -2.19 21.39
N SER A 45 -30.50 -0.88 21.13
CA SER A 45 -31.58 -0.07 20.52
C SER A 45 -31.63 -0.14 19.00
N ILE A 46 -30.62 -0.75 18.36
CA ILE A 46 -30.54 -0.84 16.91
C ILE A 46 -31.52 -1.88 16.36
N ASN A 47 -32.22 -1.50 15.26
CA ASN A 47 -32.93 -2.47 14.46
C ASN A 47 -31.94 -3.35 13.68
N THR A 48 -31.88 -4.62 14.03
CA THR A 48 -30.89 -5.58 13.51
C THR A 48 -31.33 -6.30 12.24
N LYS A 49 -32.58 -6.08 11.75
CA LYS A 49 -33.19 -6.86 10.67
C LYS A 49 -32.40 -6.88 9.35
N ASN A 50 -31.68 -5.78 9.05
CA ASN A 50 -30.94 -5.61 7.79
C ASN A 50 -29.42 -5.49 8.01
N LEU A 51 -28.90 -5.97 9.12
CA LEU A 51 -27.46 -5.95 9.38
C LEU A 51 -26.75 -7.11 8.68
N SER A 52 -25.55 -6.85 8.17
CA SER A 52 -24.62 -7.92 7.81
C SER A 52 -24.32 -8.80 9.03
N LYS A 53 -23.99 -10.09 8.82
CA LYS A 53 -23.61 -10.98 9.94
C LYS A 53 -22.45 -10.43 10.76
N LEU A 54 -21.50 -9.73 10.11
CA LEU A 54 -20.38 -9.13 10.84
C LEU A 54 -20.82 -7.93 11.69
N ASP A 55 -21.72 -7.10 11.19
CA ASP A 55 -22.25 -5.99 11.96
C ASP A 55 -23.15 -6.49 13.08
N LEU A 56 -24.05 -7.43 12.78
CA LEU A 56 -24.88 -8.07 13.80
C LEU A 56 -24.04 -8.62 14.96
N PHE A 57 -22.95 -9.32 14.65
CA PHE A 57 -21.99 -9.80 15.63
C PHE A 57 -21.45 -8.67 16.51
N LYS A 58 -21.01 -7.55 15.92
CA LYS A 58 -20.47 -6.40 16.67
C LYS A 58 -21.52 -5.82 17.64
N PHE A 59 -22.76 -5.67 17.17
CA PHE A 59 -23.85 -5.14 17.99
C PHE A 59 -24.25 -6.10 19.12
N GLN A 60 -24.32 -7.40 18.83
CA GLN A 60 -24.58 -8.40 19.86
C GLN A 60 -23.48 -8.42 20.92
N LEU A 61 -22.21 -8.34 20.51
CA LEU A 61 -21.07 -8.34 21.42
C LEU A 61 -21.07 -7.12 22.34
N ILE A 62 -21.22 -5.91 21.77
CA ILE A 62 -21.27 -4.67 22.57
C ILE A 62 -22.55 -4.62 23.40
N GLY A 63 -23.66 -5.14 22.88
CA GLY A 63 -24.93 -5.24 23.59
C GLY A 63 -24.97 -6.27 24.73
N GLY A 64 -23.86 -6.98 25.00
CA GLY A 64 -23.77 -7.99 26.06
C GLY A 64 -24.42 -9.35 25.73
N LYS A 65 -24.86 -9.55 24.48
CA LYS A 65 -25.47 -10.79 23.98
C LYS A 65 -24.40 -11.77 23.49
N TYR A 66 -23.51 -12.16 24.37
CA TYR A 66 -22.28 -12.87 24.02
C TYR A 66 -22.51 -14.22 23.33
N ASN A 67 -23.46 -15.02 23.79
CA ASN A 67 -23.76 -16.33 23.20
C ASN A 67 -24.29 -16.19 21.77
N GLU A 68 -25.19 -15.23 21.54
CA GLU A 68 -25.70 -14.91 20.21
C GLU A 68 -24.60 -14.41 19.28
N ALA A 69 -23.74 -13.52 19.81
CA ALA A 69 -22.59 -13.00 19.09
C ALA A 69 -21.66 -14.13 18.63
N LEU A 70 -21.36 -15.10 19.49
CA LEU A 70 -20.52 -16.24 19.14
C LEU A 70 -21.13 -17.09 18.02
N VAL A 71 -22.43 -17.39 18.10
CA VAL A 71 -23.14 -18.16 17.07
C VAL A 71 -23.15 -17.42 15.73
N THR A 72 -23.47 -16.12 15.75
CA THR A 72 -23.48 -15.27 14.57
C THR A 72 -22.08 -15.23 13.91
N PHE A 73 -21.05 -15.09 14.72
CA PHE A 73 -19.68 -15.01 14.25
C PHE A 73 -19.16 -16.33 13.67
N GLN A 74 -19.50 -17.46 14.29
CA GLN A 74 -19.15 -18.78 13.77
C GLN A 74 -19.77 -19.03 12.38
N LYS A 75 -21.01 -18.59 12.16
CA LYS A 75 -21.64 -18.63 10.85
C LYS A 75 -20.87 -17.78 9.83
N ARG A 76 -20.50 -16.54 10.20
CA ARG A 76 -19.73 -15.65 9.35
C ARG A 76 -18.36 -16.22 8.99
N ILE A 77 -17.65 -16.81 9.95
CA ILE A 77 -16.34 -17.44 9.68
C ILE A 77 -16.46 -18.59 8.70
N LYS A 78 -17.46 -19.43 8.82
CA LYS A 78 -17.68 -20.56 7.88
C LYS A 78 -17.88 -20.08 6.44
N GLU A 79 -18.52 -18.94 6.25
CA GLU A 79 -18.82 -18.34 4.94
C GLU A 79 -17.63 -17.54 4.37
N THR A 80 -16.63 -17.23 5.16
CA THR A 80 -15.47 -16.43 4.73
C THR A 80 -14.35 -17.37 4.29
N PRO A 81 -13.80 -17.23 3.09
CA PRO A 81 -12.62 -17.97 2.65
C PRO A 81 -11.47 -17.83 3.65
N LYS A 82 -10.68 -18.89 3.82
CA LYS A 82 -9.62 -18.94 4.85
C LYS A 82 -8.59 -17.82 4.70
N ASP A 83 -8.27 -17.47 3.47
CA ASP A 83 -7.32 -16.43 3.10
C ASP A 83 -7.84 -14.99 3.28
N GLN A 84 -9.11 -14.83 3.66
CA GLN A 84 -9.77 -13.54 3.92
C GLN A 84 -10.16 -13.33 5.38
N ARG A 85 -9.69 -14.21 6.30
CA ARG A 85 -10.13 -14.21 7.70
C ARG A 85 -9.28 -13.37 8.65
N GLN A 86 -8.21 -12.72 8.20
CA GLN A 86 -7.14 -12.13 9.04
C GLN A 86 -7.64 -11.33 10.25
N TYR A 87 -8.64 -10.46 10.06
CA TYR A 87 -9.25 -9.73 11.18
C TYR A 87 -10.25 -10.55 11.98
N LEU A 88 -10.97 -11.43 11.27
CA LEU A 88 -11.99 -12.26 11.93
C LEU A 88 -11.33 -13.19 12.93
N ASP A 89 -10.11 -13.63 12.66
CA ASP A 89 -9.38 -14.50 13.59
C ASP A 89 -9.02 -13.76 14.88
N VAL A 90 -8.63 -12.47 14.83
CA VAL A 90 -8.43 -11.65 16.03
C VAL A 90 -9.73 -11.53 16.83
N TYR A 91 -10.86 -11.27 16.16
CA TYR A 91 -12.17 -11.19 16.82
C TYR A 91 -12.58 -12.51 17.47
N MET A 92 -12.27 -13.65 16.83
CA MET A 92 -12.55 -14.97 17.40
C MET A 92 -11.80 -15.18 18.71
N HIS A 93 -10.50 -14.87 18.73
CA HIS A 93 -9.68 -15.02 19.94
C HIS A 93 -10.08 -14.00 21.02
N TYR A 94 -10.47 -12.78 20.63
CA TYR A 94 -11.02 -11.80 21.57
C TYR A 94 -12.28 -12.30 22.25
N VAL A 95 -13.26 -12.80 21.49
CA VAL A 95 -14.52 -13.29 22.06
C VAL A 95 -14.27 -14.46 23.00
N LYS A 96 -13.44 -15.44 22.62
CA LYS A 96 -13.08 -16.57 23.49
C LYS A 96 -12.47 -16.10 24.82
N ALA A 97 -11.56 -15.14 24.75
CA ALA A 97 -10.89 -14.62 25.94
C ALA A 97 -11.82 -13.78 26.83
N LYS A 98 -12.84 -13.11 26.25
CA LYS A 98 -13.80 -12.27 27.01
C LYS A 98 -14.59 -13.07 28.07
N PHE A 99 -14.71 -14.38 27.88
CA PHE A 99 -15.37 -15.28 28.87
C PHE A 99 -14.42 -15.77 29.96
N SER A 100 -13.12 -15.50 29.86
CA SER A 100 -12.13 -15.92 30.84
C SER A 100 -11.98 -14.91 31.98
N LEU A 101 -11.69 -15.38 33.18
CA LEU A 101 -11.32 -14.53 34.33
C LEU A 101 -9.99 -13.80 34.09
N ASN A 102 -9.13 -14.37 33.25
CA ASN A 102 -7.85 -13.76 32.85
C ASN A 102 -7.80 -13.55 31.34
N PHE A 103 -8.44 -12.48 30.88
CA PHE A 103 -8.53 -12.12 29.45
C PHE A 103 -7.17 -12.11 28.73
N LYS A 104 -6.16 -11.46 29.33
CA LYS A 104 -4.87 -11.25 28.66
C LYS A 104 -4.13 -12.56 28.40
N ASP A 105 -4.10 -13.45 29.39
CA ASP A 105 -3.41 -14.73 29.24
C ASP A 105 -4.17 -15.68 28.32
N GLU A 106 -5.50 -15.72 28.41
CA GLU A 106 -6.32 -16.54 27.53
C GLU A 106 -6.20 -16.11 26.07
N PHE A 107 -6.29 -14.79 25.80
CA PHE A 107 -6.09 -14.27 24.45
C PHE A 107 -4.68 -14.63 23.92
N LYS A 108 -3.64 -14.40 24.74
CA LYS A 108 -2.25 -14.69 24.39
C LYS A 108 -2.04 -16.17 24.04
N ILE A 109 -2.51 -17.08 24.89
CA ILE A 109 -2.35 -18.53 24.70
C ILE A 109 -3.11 -18.97 23.46
N SER A 110 -4.36 -18.57 23.33
CA SER A 110 -5.23 -18.92 22.21
C SER A 110 -4.65 -18.40 20.88
N TYR A 111 -4.20 -17.16 20.84
CA TYR A 111 -3.64 -16.53 19.63
C TYR A 111 -2.27 -17.14 19.24
N ARG A 112 -1.37 -17.36 20.20
CA ARG A 112 -0.11 -18.06 19.99
C ARG A 112 -0.30 -19.47 19.39
N ASN A 113 -1.26 -20.23 19.92
CA ASN A 113 -1.56 -21.56 19.41
C ASN A 113 -2.13 -21.52 17.98
N TYR A 114 -2.91 -20.49 17.67
CA TYR A 114 -3.40 -20.24 16.33
C TYR A 114 -2.25 -19.96 15.35
N LEU A 115 -1.33 -19.03 15.69
CA LEU A 115 -0.16 -18.72 14.86
C LEU A 115 0.71 -19.95 14.62
N LYS A 116 0.97 -20.77 15.66
CA LYS A 116 1.75 -22.01 15.53
C LYS A 116 1.13 -23.02 14.56
N LYS A 117 -0.20 -23.06 14.45
CA LYS A 117 -0.93 -23.98 13.54
C LYS A 117 -1.11 -23.40 12.14
N SER A 118 -0.88 -22.10 11.96
CA SER A 118 -0.97 -21.43 10.68
C SER A 118 0.29 -21.66 9.86
N ASP A 119 0.14 -21.75 8.53
CA ASP A 119 1.28 -21.74 7.62
C ASP A 119 1.95 -20.36 7.54
N ASP A 120 3.10 -20.29 6.90
CA ASP A 120 3.88 -19.05 6.80
C ASP A 120 3.12 -17.95 6.07
N LEU A 121 2.43 -18.28 4.96
CA LEU A 121 1.69 -17.31 4.17
C LEU A 121 0.50 -16.72 4.95
N GLN A 122 -0.20 -17.56 5.69
CA GLN A 122 -1.31 -17.09 6.54
C GLN A 122 -0.81 -16.12 7.61
N VAL A 123 0.33 -16.42 8.27
CA VAL A 123 0.89 -15.53 9.29
C VAL A 123 1.34 -14.20 8.68
N LEU A 124 1.97 -14.21 7.51
CA LEU A 124 2.38 -12.98 6.82
C LEU A 124 1.19 -12.12 6.40
N LYS A 125 0.12 -12.74 5.86
CA LYS A 125 -1.13 -12.01 5.52
C LYS A 125 -1.81 -11.43 6.76
N ILE A 126 -1.73 -12.10 7.90
CA ILE A 126 -2.21 -11.56 9.19
C ILE A 126 -1.38 -10.36 9.61
N ASP A 127 -0.05 -10.48 9.58
CA ASP A 127 0.87 -9.43 9.98
C ASP A 127 0.64 -8.17 9.13
N GLU A 128 0.61 -8.28 7.81
CA GLU A 128 0.34 -7.17 6.91
C GLU A 128 -1.04 -6.53 7.16
N ALA A 129 -2.07 -7.34 7.29
CA ALA A 129 -3.41 -6.84 7.53
C ALA A 129 -3.51 -6.05 8.84
N LEU A 130 -2.75 -6.40 9.86
CA LEU A 130 -2.77 -5.76 11.17
C LEU A 130 -1.82 -4.55 11.24
N ILE A 131 -0.69 -4.57 10.54
CA ILE A 131 0.28 -3.45 10.51
C ILE A 131 -0.25 -2.27 9.69
N ILE A 132 -0.78 -2.51 8.49
CA ILE A 132 -1.14 -1.45 7.53
C ILE A 132 -2.23 -0.52 8.07
N ARG A 133 -3.08 -1.00 8.98
CA ARG A 133 -4.28 -0.26 9.39
C ARG A 133 -4.15 0.47 10.71
N ASP A 134 -2.97 0.46 11.37
CA ASP A 134 -3.01 0.85 12.76
C ASP A 134 -1.85 1.71 13.28
N PRO A 135 -1.93 3.04 13.14
CA PRO A 135 -1.29 3.92 14.11
C PRO A 135 -1.84 3.59 15.50
N SER A 136 -1.00 3.57 16.52
CA SER A 136 -1.32 3.07 17.87
C SER A 136 -2.63 3.58 18.48
N ASP A 137 -3.06 4.77 18.08
CA ASP A 137 -4.19 5.46 18.70
C ASP A 137 -5.36 5.73 17.73
N TYR A 138 -5.29 5.20 16.49
CA TYR A 138 -6.30 5.48 15.48
C TYR A 138 -7.72 5.12 15.91
N TYR A 139 -7.93 3.90 16.42
CA TYR A 139 -9.27 3.46 16.81
C TYR A 139 -9.78 4.20 18.06
N ILE A 140 -8.87 4.53 18.98
CA ILE A 140 -9.20 5.32 20.17
C ILE A 140 -9.58 6.73 19.72
N SER A 141 -8.74 7.37 18.92
CA SER A 141 -8.97 8.74 18.43
C SER A 141 -10.21 8.83 17.56
N ASN A 142 -10.42 7.86 16.65
CA ASN A 142 -11.58 7.81 15.77
C ASN A 142 -12.90 7.71 16.56
N PHE A 143 -12.96 6.82 17.54
CA PHE A 143 -14.13 6.76 18.44
C PHE A 143 -14.29 8.06 19.23
N ASN A 144 -13.23 8.53 19.90
CA ASN A 144 -13.30 9.70 20.77
C ASN A 144 -13.69 10.97 20.00
N ASN A 145 -13.14 11.18 18.81
CA ASN A 145 -13.47 12.34 17.97
C ASN A 145 -14.93 12.26 17.49
N THR A 146 -15.40 11.09 17.06
CA THR A 146 -16.80 10.89 16.68
C THR A 146 -17.71 11.16 17.86
N TYR A 147 -17.41 10.61 19.04
CA TYR A 147 -18.20 10.80 20.25
C TYR A 147 -18.27 12.27 20.66
N ARG A 148 -17.13 13.00 20.64
CA ARG A 148 -17.07 14.45 20.93
C ARG A 148 -17.81 15.31 19.92
N SER A 149 -17.88 14.89 18.67
CA SER A 149 -18.53 15.66 17.59
C SER A 149 -20.07 15.59 17.63
N LEU A 150 -20.64 14.72 18.44
CA LEU A 150 -22.09 14.59 18.57
C LEU A 150 -22.68 15.89 19.19
N LYS A 151 -23.51 16.59 18.42
CA LYS A 151 -24.09 17.88 18.82
C LYS A 151 -25.55 17.79 19.28
N SER A 152 -26.20 16.66 19.02
CA SER A 152 -27.63 16.47 19.25
C SER A 152 -27.88 15.63 20.49
N ASN A 153 -28.94 15.94 21.21
CA ASN A 153 -29.47 15.10 22.28
C ASN A 153 -30.28 13.91 21.74
N SER A 154 -30.53 13.85 20.42
CA SER A 154 -31.14 12.70 19.77
C SER A 154 -30.21 12.16 18.66
N LEU A 155 -30.05 10.82 18.62
CA LEU A 155 -29.18 10.16 17.66
C LEU A 155 -29.99 9.39 16.63
N SER A 156 -29.67 9.59 15.34
CA SER A 156 -30.21 8.76 14.27
C SER A 156 -29.68 7.31 14.37
N GLN A 157 -30.45 6.35 13.85
CA GLN A 157 -30.04 4.95 13.78
C GLN A 157 -28.69 4.77 13.06
N GLN A 158 -28.40 5.59 12.03
CA GLN A 158 -27.14 5.53 11.31
C GLN A 158 -25.95 6.03 12.17
N THR A 159 -26.14 7.11 12.92
CA THR A 159 -25.14 7.62 13.87
C THR A 159 -24.83 6.61 14.97
N ILE A 160 -25.86 5.96 15.53
CA ILE A 160 -25.68 4.90 16.53
C ILE A 160 -24.90 3.72 15.94
N LYS A 161 -25.24 3.30 14.72
CA LYS A 161 -24.50 2.22 14.02
C LYS A 161 -23.02 2.55 13.87
N ASP A 162 -22.68 3.76 13.40
CA ASP A 162 -21.30 4.18 13.24
C ASP A 162 -20.56 4.23 14.59
N LEU A 163 -21.18 4.81 15.60
CA LEU A 163 -20.59 4.94 16.93
C LEU A 163 -20.30 3.60 17.58
N VAL A 164 -21.25 2.67 17.57
CA VAL A 164 -21.08 1.32 18.14
C VAL A 164 -20.01 0.52 17.40
N LYS A 165 -19.94 0.63 16.06
CA LYS A 165 -18.87 0.01 15.26
C LYS A 165 -17.50 0.54 15.65
N LYS A 166 -17.35 1.85 15.80
CA LYS A 166 -16.10 2.49 16.23
C LYS A 166 -15.72 2.10 17.67
N TYR A 167 -16.69 2.02 18.55
CA TYR A 167 -16.47 1.54 19.92
C TYR A 167 -16.02 0.08 19.97
N PHE A 168 -16.63 -0.78 19.15
CA PHE A 168 -16.19 -2.17 19.00
C PHE A 168 -14.72 -2.25 18.58
N LEU A 169 -14.32 -1.52 17.54
CA LEU A 169 -12.93 -1.50 17.08
C LEU A 169 -11.98 -0.97 18.16
N LYS A 170 -12.33 0.17 18.80
CA LYS A 170 -11.59 0.69 19.95
C LYS A 170 -11.39 -0.39 21.02
N THR A 171 -12.47 -1.05 21.43
CA THR A 171 -12.43 -2.01 22.55
C THR A 171 -11.59 -3.24 22.22
N VAL A 172 -11.76 -3.81 21.02
CA VAL A 172 -10.99 -4.98 20.59
C VAL A 172 -9.51 -4.63 20.46
N PHE A 173 -9.17 -3.61 19.69
CA PHE A 173 -7.77 -3.33 19.37
C PHE A 173 -6.99 -2.74 20.54
N SER A 174 -7.58 -1.88 21.39
CA SER A 174 -6.89 -1.39 22.58
C SER A 174 -6.57 -2.50 23.60
N SER A 175 -7.37 -3.55 23.67
CA SER A 175 -7.14 -4.67 24.60
C SER A 175 -6.24 -5.78 24.05
N THR A 176 -6.14 -5.94 22.72
CA THR A 176 -5.44 -7.08 22.11
C THR A 176 -4.16 -6.71 21.38
N ARG A 177 -4.02 -5.47 20.91
CA ARG A 177 -2.95 -5.04 19.97
C ARG A 177 -1.55 -5.38 20.48
N ASN A 178 -1.20 -4.93 21.66
CA ASN A 178 0.14 -5.18 22.22
C ASN A 178 0.43 -6.67 22.39
N ILE A 179 -0.61 -7.48 22.59
CA ILE A 179 -0.46 -8.92 22.75
C ILE A 179 -0.24 -9.57 21.39
N TYR A 180 -1.10 -9.31 20.41
CA TYR A 180 -0.95 -9.99 19.10
C TYR A 180 0.32 -9.56 18.36
N PHE A 181 0.75 -8.29 18.40
CA PHE A 181 2.02 -7.89 17.81
C PHE A 181 3.22 -8.59 18.45
N LYS A 182 3.21 -8.73 19.77
CA LYS A 182 4.27 -9.48 20.44
C LYS A 182 4.29 -10.94 20.00
N GLU A 183 3.12 -11.58 19.92
CA GLU A 183 3.03 -12.99 19.53
C GLU A 183 3.39 -13.21 18.05
N ILE A 184 3.03 -12.30 17.14
CA ILE A 184 3.46 -12.33 15.74
C ILE A 184 4.99 -12.21 15.64
N LYS A 185 5.60 -11.26 16.35
CA LYS A 185 7.08 -11.10 16.37
C LYS A 185 7.79 -12.35 16.90
N GLU A 186 7.29 -12.96 17.96
CA GLU A 186 7.83 -14.21 18.50
C GLU A 186 7.63 -15.38 17.51
N ASP A 187 6.52 -15.43 16.79
CA ASP A 187 6.29 -16.43 15.77
C ASP A 187 7.24 -16.25 14.57
N HIS A 188 7.50 -15.01 14.13
CA HIS A 188 8.50 -14.72 13.10
C HIS A 188 9.90 -15.17 13.54
N LYS A 189 10.32 -14.88 14.77
CA LYS A 189 11.61 -15.38 15.32
C LYS A 189 11.68 -16.92 15.34
N ARG A 190 10.55 -17.59 15.54
CA ARG A 190 10.48 -19.06 15.47
C ARG A 190 10.67 -19.58 14.05
N ARG A 191 10.16 -18.88 13.04
CA ARG A 191 10.17 -19.30 11.62
C ARG A 191 11.43 -18.88 10.88
N TYR A 192 11.93 -17.67 11.14
CA TYR A 192 12.96 -17.04 10.33
C TYR A 192 14.24 -16.77 11.12
N ILE A 193 15.34 -16.71 10.39
CA ILE A 193 16.61 -16.12 10.81
C ILE A 193 16.67 -14.74 10.15
N VAL A 194 16.86 -13.71 10.93
CA VAL A 194 16.97 -12.33 10.46
C VAL A 194 18.36 -11.81 10.83
N ASN A 195 19.14 -11.39 9.85
CA ASN A 195 20.37 -10.63 10.04
C ASN A 195 20.15 -9.23 9.46
N ASP A 196 19.98 -8.26 10.32
CA ASP A 196 19.65 -6.85 10.01
C ASP A 196 20.81 -5.87 10.20
N SER A 197 22.00 -6.39 10.45
CA SER A 197 23.19 -5.61 10.80
C SER A 197 24.29 -5.67 9.72
N ILE A 198 23.93 -6.07 8.49
CA ILE A 198 24.86 -6.17 7.38
C ILE A 198 25.08 -4.78 6.78
N ILE A 199 26.34 -4.38 6.66
CA ILE A 199 26.76 -3.16 5.95
C ILE A 199 27.71 -3.56 4.82
N ILE A 200 27.38 -3.15 3.61
CA ILE A 200 28.21 -3.39 2.43
C ILE A 200 28.93 -2.09 2.10
N PRO A 201 30.28 -2.06 2.17
CA PRO A 201 31.04 -0.91 1.70
C PRO A 201 30.98 -0.86 0.17
N THR A 202 30.72 0.31 -0.38
CA THR A 202 30.73 0.55 -1.81
C THR A 202 32.09 1.04 -2.29
N LYS A 203 32.35 0.93 -3.60
CA LYS A 203 33.65 1.34 -4.19
C LYS A 203 33.94 2.83 -4.05
N ASP A 204 32.91 3.65 -3.95
CA ASP A 204 33.04 5.10 -3.70
C ASP A 204 33.15 5.46 -2.20
N GLY A 205 33.25 4.45 -1.32
CA GLY A 205 33.43 4.62 0.12
C GLY A 205 32.16 4.85 0.92
N ALA A 206 30.99 4.73 0.31
CA ALA A 206 29.72 4.78 1.04
C ALA A 206 29.39 3.42 1.69
N GLU A 207 28.31 3.38 2.45
CA GLU A 207 27.82 2.20 3.15
C GLU A 207 26.38 1.91 2.73
N VAL A 208 26.09 0.68 2.35
CA VAL A 208 24.74 0.22 2.00
C VAL A 208 24.27 -0.80 3.02
N PRO A 209 23.20 -0.52 3.77
CA PRO A 209 22.66 -1.45 4.76
C PRO A 209 21.80 -2.52 4.09
N VAL A 210 22.02 -3.78 4.50
CA VAL A 210 21.29 -4.94 3.99
C VAL A 210 20.68 -5.73 5.14
N VAL A 211 19.48 -6.25 4.92
CA VAL A 211 18.81 -7.23 5.79
C VAL A 211 18.69 -8.55 5.04
N LEU A 212 19.14 -9.63 5.65
CA LEU A 212 18.99 -10.98 5.15
C LEU A 212 17.97 -11.73 5.99
N ILE A 213 16.96 -12.32 5.34
CA ILE A 213 15.93 -13.14 5.98
C ILE A 213 15.90 -14.51 5.32
N GLN A 214 16.06 -15.55 6.15
CA GLN A 214 16.05 -16.94 5.71
C GLN A 214 15.06 -17.77 6.52
N ARG A 215 14.38 -18.72 5.88
CA ARG A 215 13.51 -19.67 6.58
C ARG A 215 14.34 -20.67 7.34
N LYS A 216 14.09 -20.86 8.63
CA LYS A 216 14.75 -21.91 9.42
C LYS A 216 14.49 -23.27 8.78
N GLY A 217 15.53 -24.06 8.66
CA GLY A 217 15.50 -25.36 7.95
C GLY A 217 15.91 -25.30 6.47
N ASN A 218 15.91 -24.11 5.84
CA ASN A 218 16.35 -23.95 4.44
C ASN A 218 17.79 -23.43 4.30
N THR A 219 18.52 -23.27 5.39
CA THR A 219 19.87 -22.68 5.40
C THR A 219 20.98 -23.65 4.96
N ILE A 220 20.68 -24.93 4.83
CA ILE A 220 21.65 -25.97 4.44
C ILE A 220 21.89 -26.00 2.94
N THR A 221 20.91 -25.56 2.14
CA THR A 221 20.98 -25.57 0.69
C THR A 221 21.28 -24.18 0.13
N LYS A 222 22.01 -24.13 -0.99
CA LYS A 222 22.19 -22.88 -1.74
C LYS A 222 20.91 -22.57 -2.49
N ASN A 223 20.26 -21.47 -2.13
CA ASN A 223 19.00 -21.05 -2.71
C ASN A 223 19.16 -19.81 -3.60
N ALA A 224 18.23 -19.63 -4.52
CA ALA A 224 18.07 -18.38 -5.22
C ALA A 224 17.66 -17.27 -4.23
N SER A 225 17.95 -16.03 -4.55
CA SER A 225 17.65 -14.87 -3.70
C SER A 225 16.65 -13.95 -4.37
N ILE A 226 15.80 -13.35 -3.58
CA ILE A 226 14.93 -12.26 -4.00
C ILE A 226 15.40 -11.00 -3.30
N LEU A 227 15.83 -10.02 -4.10
CA LEU A 227 16.33 -8.73 -3.64
C LEU A 227 15.23 -7.66 -3.79
N ILE A 228 15.00 -6.92 -2.72
CA ILE A 228 14.17 -5.71 -2.70
C ILE A 228 15.12 -4.56 -2.41
N SER A 229 15.27 -3.62 -3.34
CA SER A 229 16.07 -2.42 -3.15
C SER A 229 15.16 -1.23 -2.89
N SER A 230 15.26 -0.61 -1.72
CA SER A 230 14.24 0.28 -1.20
C SER A 230 14.79 1.45 -0.39
N ILE A 231 14.17 2.62 -0.60
CA ILE A 231 14.32 3.77 0.29
C ILE A 231 13.37 3.68 1.51
N TYR A 232 12.35 2.82 1.44
CA TYR A 232 11.34 2.66 2.48
C TYR A 232 11.83 1.75 3.60
N ALA A 233 12.85 2.20 4.33
CA ALA A 233 13.47 1.42 5.40
C ALA A 233 12.48 1.00 6.48
N GLY A 234 12.44 -0.29 6.81
CA GLY A 234 11.59 -0.86 7.86
C GLY A 234 10.20 -1.30 7.39
N THR A 235 9.91 -1.31 6.08
CA THR A 235 8.59 -1.71 5.56
C THR A 235 8.60 -2.98 4.71
N ASN A 236 9.78 -3.50 4.37
CA ASN A 236 9.93 -4.62 3.43
C ASN A 236 10.22 -5.97 4.09
N GLU A 237 10.27 -6.05 5.41
CA GLU A 237 10.58 -7.28 6.13
C GLU A 237 9.59 -8.41 5.83
N THR A 238 8.29 -8.11 5.76
CA THR A 238 7.25 -9.10 5.39
C THR A 238 7.43 -9.61 3.96
N SER A 239 7.88 -8.75 3.03
CA SER A 239 8.18 -9.15 1.65
C SER A 239 9.39 -10.10 1.57
N ALA A 240 10.43 -9.84 2.35
CA ALA A 240 11.58 -10.72 2.44
C ALA A 240 11.25 -12.04 3.17
N MET A 241 10.39 -12.01 4.20
CA MET A 241 9.86 -13.21 4.84
C MET A 241 8.99 -14.02 3.87
N LEU A 242 8.21 -13.36 3.02
CA LEU A 242 7.43 -14.02 1.96
C LEU A 242 8.35 -14.75 0.98
N ALA A 243 9.43 -14.11 0.53
CA ALA A 243 10.44 -14.79 -0.29
C ALA A 243 11.05 -15.99 0.44
N ALA A 244 11.40 -15.83 1.72
CA ALA A 244 11.95 -16.89 2.54
C ALA A 244 10.96 -18.06 2.73
N SER A 245 9.67 -17.79 2.92
CA SER A 245 8.62 -18.80 3.05
C SER A 245 8.42 -19.62 1.77
N LYS A 246 8.72 -19.03 0.61
CA LYS A 246 8.65 -19.66 -0.71
C LYS A 246 9.97 -20.37 -1.10
N GLY A 247 10.93 -20.46 -0.17
CA GLY A 247 12.20 -21.20 -0.37
C GLY A 247 13.29 -20.40 -1.07
N TYR A 248 13.24 -19.09 -1.00
CA TYR A 248 14.29 -18.16 -1.44
C TYR A 248 15.07 -17.62 -0.23
N ASN A 249 16.17 -16.93 -0.48
CA ASN A 249 16.72 -16.00 0.50
C ASN A 249 16.07 -14.65 0.27
N GLY A 250 15.43 -14.06 1.27
CA GLY A 250 14.88 -12.70 1.21
C GLY A 250 15.97 -11.70 1.56
N VAL A 251 16.28 -10.77 0.66
CA VAL A 251 17.31 -9.75 0.86
C VAL A 251 16.69 -8.37 0.67
N ILE A 252 16.88 -7.48 1.64
CA ILE A 252 16.47 -6.09 1.54
C ILE A 252 17.73 -5.24 1.51
N MET A 253 17.94 -4.52 0.43
CA MET A 253 18.89 -3.42 0.36
C MET A 253 18.15 -2.14 0.74
N ASN A 254 18.68 -1.38 1.67
CA ASN A 254 18.19 -0.03 1.94
C ASN A 254 19.12 0.99 1.25
N THR A 255 18.52 2.03 0.64
CA THR A 255 19.28 3.14 0.04
C THR A 255 20.35 3.64 1.01
N ARG A 256 21.53 3.99 0.49
CA ARG A 256 22.62 4.57 1.30
C ARG A 256 22.11 5.72 2.17
N GLY A 257 22.66 5.87 3.36
CA GLY A 257 22.21 6.85 4.35
C GLY A 257 21.05 6.36 5.23
N LYS A 258 20.34 5.28 4.87
CA LYS A 258 19.26 4.69 5.68
C LYS A 258 19.80 3.74 6.78
N ARG A 259 18.95 3.41 7.75
CA ARG A 259 19.24 2.45 8.86
C ARG A 259 20.58 2.73 9.54
N LEU A 260 21.48 1.77 9.47
CA LEU A 260 22.80 1.80 10.13
C LEU A 260 23.88 2.52 9.32
N SER A 261 23.63 2.85 8.05
CA SER A 261 24.62 3.48 7.18
C SER A 261 24.89 4.93 7.59
N LYS A 262 26.11 5.38 7.36
CA LYS A 262 26.51 6.77 7.54
C LYS A 262 26.18 7.60 6.30
N GLY A 263 26.31 8.92 6.42
CA GLY A 263 26.10 9.84 5.30
C GLY A 263 24.65 10.26 5.07
N PRO A 264 24.43 11.11 4.04
CA PRO A 264 23.13 11.63 3.69
C PRO A 264 22.28 10.60 2.94
N ILE A 265 20.97 10.75 3.02
CA ILE A 265 20.02 9.99 2.21
C ILE A 265 19.77 10.81 0.95
N ILE A 266 20.14 10.27 -0.21
CA ILE A 266 19.98 10.93 -1.51
C ILE A 266 19.19 10.00 -2.43
N PRO A 267 17.89 10.25 -2.61
CA PRO A 267 17.03 9.39 -3.44
C PRO A 267 17.46 9.42 -4.92
N PHE A 268 17.31 8.30 -5.61
CA PHE A 268 17.47 8.07 -7.04
C PHE A 268 18.91 8.10 -7.58
N GLU A 269 19.87 8.72 -6.92
CA GLU A 269 21.16 9.02 -7.53
C GLU A 269 22.15 7.86 -7.56
N TYR A 270 22.06 6.91 -6.64
CA TYR A 270 23.10 5.89 -6.46
C TYR A 270 22.62 4.44 -6.66
N GLU A 271 21.33 4.23 -6.89
CA GLU A 271 20.79 2.88 -7.09
C GLU A 271 21.43 2.18 -8.31
N HIS A 272 21.82 2.93 -9.33
CA HIS A 272 22.47 2.39 -10.52
C HIS A 272 23.86 1.78 -10.26
N THR A 273 24.52 2.12 -9.15
CA THR A 273 25.79 1.53 -8.70
C THR A 273 25.62 0.64 -7.49
N ASP A 274 24.91 1.09 -6.48
CA ASP A 274 24.77 0.41 -5.21
C ASP A 274 24.09 -0.95 -5.33
N VAL A 275 23.01 -1.02 -6.13
CA VAL A 275 22.31 -2.29 -6.35
C VAL A 275 23.24 -3.31 -7.02
N TYR A 276 24.08 -2.88 -7.95
CA TYR A 276 25.04 -3.77 -8.61
C TYR A 276 26.04 -4.36 -7.59
N GLU A 277 26.55 -3.56 -6.66
CA GLU A 277 27.49 -4.02 -5.64
C GLU A 277 26.83 -4.95 -4.60
N VAL A 278 25.57 -4.71 -4.28
CA VAL A 278 24.78 -5.64 -3.44
C VAL A 278 24.52 -6.96 -4.18
N LEU A 279 24.20 -6.92 -5.48
CA LEU A 279 24.07 -8.15 -6.30
C LEU A 279 25.36 -8.97 -6.32
N GLU A 280 26.51 -8.31 -6.45
CA GLU A 280 27.84 -8.94 -6.35
C GLU A 280 28.04 -9.58 -4.98
N TRP A 281 27.76 -8.84 -3.90
CA TRP A 281 27.87 -9.36 -2.55
C TRP A 281 26.95 -10.59 -2.33
N VAL A 282 25.67 -10.52 -2.71
CA VAL A 282 24.71 -11.64 -2.58
C VAL A 282 25.18 -12.85 -3.37
N SER A 283 25.72 -12.65 -4.59
CA SER A 283 26.16 -13.75 -5.45
C SER A 283 27.35 -14.51 -4.90
N ASN A 284 28.18 -13.88 -4.06
CA ASN A 284 29.39 -14.44 -3.46
C ASN A 284 29.15 -15.08 -2.08
N GLN A 285 27.92 -15.02 -1.56
CA GLN A 285 27.60 -15.66 -0.28
C GLN A 285 27.52 -17.20 -0.39
N SER A 286 27.94 -17.87 0.67
CA SER A 286 27.93 -19.35 0.74
C SER A 286 26.54 -19.98 0.57
N TRP A 287 25.49 -19.25 0.97
CA TRP A 287 24.09 -19.66 0.85
C TRP A 287 23.45 -19.34 -0.51
N SER A 288 24.15 -18.65 -1.40
CA SER A 288 23.63 -18.22 -2.71
C SER A 288 23.91 -19.27 -3.78
N ASN A 289 22.91 -19.56 -4.62
CA ASN A 289 23.09 -20.33 -5.85
C ASN A 289 23.38 -19.44 -7.08
N LYS A 290 23.68 -18.17 -6.88
CA LYS A 290 23.99 -17.16 -7.92
C LYS A 290 22.83 -16.87 -8.88
N LYS A 291 21.60 -17.11 -8.46
CA LYS A 291 20.40 -16.68 -9.18
C LYS A 291 19.63 -15.70 -8.31
N ILE A 292 19.49 -14.47 -8.80
CA ILE A 292 18.83 -13.39 -8.08
C ILE A 292 17.67 -12.88 -8.94
N GLY A 293 16.50 -12.72 -8.32
CA GLY A 293 15.37 -11.97 -8.84
C GLY A 293 15.17 -10.69 -8.02
N MET A 294 14.61 -9.67 -8.62
CA MET A 294 14.22 -8.45 -7.90
C MET A 294 12.73 -8.18 -8.09
N PHE A 295 12.07 -7.63 -7.07
CA PHE A 295 10.72 -7.10 -7.18
C PHE A 295 10.49 -5.94 -6.23
N GLY A 296 9.44 -5.21 -6.49
CA GLY A 296 8.96 -4.09 -5.68
C GLY A 296 8.27 -3.06 -6.55
N GLY A 297 7.51 -2.18 -5.91
CA GLY A 297 6.75 -1.15 -6.61
C GLY A 297 7.28 0.26 -6.38
N SER A 298 6.85 1.19 -7.23
CA SER A 298 7.18 2.60 -7.09
C SER A 298 8.69 2.84 -7.16
N TYR A 299 9.28 3.40 -6.11
CA TYR A 299 10.74 3.54 -5.98
C TYR A 299 11.47 2.20 -6.08
N ASP A 300 10.92 1.14 -5.45
CA ASP A 300 11.51 -0.19 -5.51
C ASP A 300 11.40 -0.80 -6.93
N GLY A 301 10.46 -0.32 -7.75
CA GLY A 301 10.36 -0.61 -9.18
C GLY A 301 11.44 0.11 -9.98
N PHE A 302 11.64 1.41 -9.72
CA PHE A 302 12.72 2.20 -10.30
C PHE A 302 14.10 1.58 -10.05
N SER A 303 14.39 1.18 -8.81
CA SER A 303 15.71 0.67 -8.41
C SER A 303 16.12 -0.59 -9.18
N GLN A 304 15.15 -1.40 -9.64
CA GLN A 304 15.39 -2.57 -10.48
C GLN A 304 15.90 -2.15 -11.87
N TRP A 305 15.29 -1.15 -12.48
CA TRP A 305 15.74 -0.59 -13.75
C TRP A 305 17.10 0.11 -13.62
N ALA A 306 17.27 0.89 -12.56
CA ALA A 306 18.54 1.56 -12.26
C ALA A 306 19.69 0.55 -12.17
N SER A 307 19.49 -0.62 -11.56
CA SER A 307 20.52 -1.67 -11.42
C SER A 307 21.12 -2.14 -12.75
N MET A 308 20.45 -1.88 -13.85
CA MET A 308 20.85 -2.29 -15.20
C MET A 308 21.34 -1.14 -16.08
N LYS A 309 21.46 0.06 -15.51
CA LYS A 309 21.90 1.29 -16.21
C LYS A 309 23.19 1.10 -17.00
N HIS A 310 24.20 0.54 -16.38
CA HIS A 310 25.51 0.36 -17.02
C HIS A 310 25.68 -1.02 -17.64
N LYS A 311 25.30 -2.04 -16.91
CA LYS A 311 25.36 -3.46 -17.32
C LYS A 311 24.46 -4.30 -16.44
N VAL A 312 23.95 -5.39 -16.97
CA VAL A 312 23.21 -6.38 -16.19
C VAL A 312 24.18 -7.25 -15.40
N HIS A 313 23.97 -7.38 -14.10
CA HIS A 313 24.80 -8.26 -13.27
C HIS A 313 24.57 -9.72 -13.66
N PRO A 314 25.63 -10.58 -13.82
CA PRO A 314 25.45 -11.97 -14.26
C PRO A 314 24.53 -12.82 -13.36
N ALA A 315 24.47 -12.53 -12.07
CA ALA A 315 23.59 -13.22 -11.12
C ALA A 315 22.13 -12.72 -11.18
N LEU A 316 21.84 -11.52 -11.72
CA LEU A 316 20.49 -11.02 -11.91
C LEU A 316 19.82 -11.76 -13.05
N LYS A 317 18.78 -12.54 -12.76
CA LYS A 317 18.11 -13.40 -13.74
C LYS A 317 16.75 -12.86 -14.18
N THR A 318 16.12 -12.02 -13.38
CA THR A 318 14.81 -11.45 -13.69
C THR A 318 14.48 -10.30 -12.75
N ILE A 319 13.60 -9.42 -13.20
CA ILE A 319 12.99 -8.37 -12.39
C ILE A 319 11.47 -8.38 -12.54
N VAL A 320 10.77 -7.94 -11.49
CA VAL A 320 9.31 -7.73 -11.48
C VAL A 320 9.05 -6.30 -10.99
N PRO A 321 9.26 -5.29 -11.87
CA PRO A 321 9.01 -3.89 -11.53
C PRO A 321 7.51 -3.58 -11.61
N MET A 322 6.93 -3.16 -10.49
CA MET A 322 5.53 -2.79 -10.38
C MET A 322 5.40 -1.28 -10.26
N VAL A 323 4.43 -0.69 -10.92
CA VAL A 323 4.13 0.76 -10.80
C VAL A 323 5.40 1.62 -10.72
N SER A 324 6.38 1.32 -11.57
CA SER A 324 7.74 1.84 -11.47
C SER A 324 7.81 3.32 -11.80
N VAL A 325 8.36 4.13 -10.89
CA VAL A 325 8.68 5.52 -11.21
C VAL A 325 9.87 5.62 -12.17
N ALA A 326 9.84 6.62 -13.05
CA ALA A 326 10.93 6.93 -13.98
C ALA A 326 11.42 8.36 -13.71
N PRO A 327 12.52 8.53 -12.96
CA PRO A 327 13.05 9.85 -12.63
C PRO A 327 13.32 10.71 -13.86
N GLY A 328 12.83 11.95 -13.83
CA GLY A 328 12.92 12.92 -14.92
C GLY A 328 11.92 12.69 -16.08
N ILE A 329 11.19 11.59 -16.11
CA ILE A 329 10.14 11.29 -17.10
C ILE A 329 8.76 11.63 -16.57
N GLU A 330 8.38 11.05 -15.41
CA GLU A 330 7.11 11.35 -14.77
C GLU A 330 7.27 11.73 -13.28
N TYR A 331 8.43 11.51 -12.69
CA TYR A 331 8.72 11.87 -11.31
C TYR A 331 10.03 12.64 -11.19
N PRO A 332 10.13 13.76 -10.46
CA PRO A 332 9.07 14.44 -9.71
C PRO A 332 8.15 15.31 -10.57
N MET A 333 8.30 15.25 -11.88
CA MET A 333 7.56 16.08 -12.83
C MET A 333 7.12 15.27 -14.04
N GLU A 334 6.05 15.72 -14.64
CA GLU A 334 5.51 15.21 -15.89
C GLU A 334 5.35 16.35 -16.88
N ASN A 335 6.03 16.27 -18.04
CA ASN A 335 6.05 17.35 -19.04
C ASN A 335 6.40 18.73 -18.43
N ASN A 336 7.38 18.78 -17.55
CA ASN A 336 7.80 19.96 -16.77
C ASN A 336 6.75 20.49 -15.79
N VAL A 337 5.70 19.72 -15.49
CA VAL A 337 4.73 20.00 -14.44
C VAL A 337 5.07 19.14 -13.22
N LEU A 338 5.36 19.79 -12.11
CA LEU A 338 5.79 19.13 -10.89
C LEU A 338 4.60 18.55 -10.12
N HIS A 339 4.77 17.34 -9.61
CA HIS A 339 3.79 16.72 -8.72
C HIS A 339 3.81 17.38 -7.33
N ASN A 340 2.67 17.83 -6.86
CA ASN A 340 2.57 18.53 -5.59
C ASN A 340 2.86 17.65 -4.36
N PHE A 341 2.67 16.34 -4.46
CA PHE A 341 2.97 15.39 -3.38
C PHE A 341 4.48 15.09 -3.25
N SER A 342 5.27 15.30 -4.31
CA SER A 342 6.70 14.99 -4.32
C SER A 342 7.47 15.74 -3.25
N TYR A 343 7.08 16.99 -2.96
CA TYR A 343 7.71 17.80 -1.93
C TYR A 343 7.59 17.19 -0.53
N SER A 344 6.40 16.74 -0.13
CA SER A 344 6.18 16.09 1.17
C SER A 344 6.84 14.71 1.24
N TRP A 345 6.89 13.98 0.13
CA TRP A 345 7.53 12.67 0.05
C TRP A 345 9.02 12.74 0.35
N TYR A 346 9.73 13.80 -0.07
CA TYR A 346 11.15 13.94 0.26
C TYR A 346 11.38 14.03 1.76
N PHE A 347 10.57 14.77 2.50
CA PHE A 347 10.67 14.80 3.97
C PHE A 347 10.40 13.42 4.57
N TYR A 348 9.38 12.73 4.08
CA TYR A 348 9.03 11.39 4.54
C TYR A 348 10.21 10.40 4.44
N VAL A 349 10.95 10.45 3.34
CA VAL A 349 12.03 9.48 3.09
C VAL A 349 13.42 9.99 3.48
N THR A 350 13.66 11.28 3.69
CA THR A 350 15.02 11.80 3.96
C THR A 350 15.24 12.36 5.34
N ASN A 351 14.21 12.69 6.13
CA ASN A 351 14.36 13.26 7.46
C ASN A 351 15.06 12.32 8.44
N ASN A 352 14.75 11.04 8.38
CA ASN A 352 15.17 10.04 9.36
C ASN A 352 15.84 8.84 8.68
N LYS A 353 16.68 8.14 9.44
CA LYS A 353 17.26 6.85 9.04
C LYS A 353 16.20 5.78 8.73
N MET A 354 15.05 5.90 9.33
CA MET A 354 13.80 5.20 8.98
C MET A 354 12.87 6.15 8.23
N LEU A 355 11.58 5.83 8.14
CA LEU A 355 10.57 6.71 7.53
C LEU A 355 10.03 7.69 8.57
N ASP A 356 9.75 8.91 8.15
CA ASP A 356 9.12 9.93 8.99
C ASP A 356 7.60 9.94 8.80
N PHE A 357 6.92 9.05 9.54
CA PHE A 357 5.45 8.96 9.48
C PHE A 357 4.76 10.18 10.10
N GLU A 358 5.41 10.91 11.00
CA GLU A 358 4.84 12.12 11.59
C GLU A 358 4.73 13.21 10.53
N VAL A 359 5.80 13.42 9.77
CA VAL A 359 5.82 14.46 8.74
C VAL A 359 4.85 14.14 7.60
N VAL A 360 4.80 12.89 7.11
CA VAL A 360 3.91 12.56 5.98
C VAL A 360 2.43 12.67 6.36
N ASN A 361 2.09 12.42 7.63
CA ASN A 361 0.74 12.50 8.16
C ASN A 361 0.36 13.89 8.70
N ASP A 362 1.23 14.88 8.61
CA ASP A 362 0.89 16.26 8.95
C ASP A 362 0.02 16.92 7.88
N TYR A 363 -1.21 16.42 7.75
CA TYR A 363 -2.18 16.93 6.76
C TYR A 363 -2.47 18.43 6.92
N LYS A 364 -2.32 18.97 8.12
CA LYS A 364 -2.53 20.41 8.35
C LYS A 364 -1.44 21.22 7.65
N ARG A 365 -0.15 20.84 7.83
CA ARG A 365 0.98 21.49 7.16
C ARG A 365 0.81 21.41 5.64
N TRP A 366 0.61 20.22 5.11
CA TRP A 366 0.55 19.99 3.66
C TRP A 366 -0.64 20.66 3.00
N ASN A 367 -1.83 20.65 3.62
CA ASN A 367 -2.98 21.36 3.11
C ASN A 367 -2.80 22.88 3.20
N THR A 368 -2.18 23.39 4.25
CA THR A 368 -1.88 24.82 4.39
C THR A 368 -0.90 25.26 3.31
N LEU A 369 0.21 24.54 3.14
CA LEU A 369 1.21 24.81 2.10
C LEU A 369 0.59 24.82 0.70
N LYS A 370 -0.14 23.76 0.35
CA LYS A 370 -0.82 23.61 -0.93
C LYS A 370 -1.78 24.77 -1.21
N ASN A 371 -2.64 25.09 -0.25
CA ASN A 371 -3.61 26.18 -0.41
C ASN A 371 -2.92 27.56 -0.51
N THR A 372 -1.86 27.78 0.25
CA THR A 372 -1.08 29.02 0.19
C THR A 372 -0.39 29.14 -1.16
N TRP A 373 0.24 28.07 -1.62
CA TRP A 373 0.90 28.06 -2.92
C TRP A 373 -0.08 28.36 -4.07
N TYR A 374 -1.24 27.70 -4.11
CA TYR A 374 -2.25 27.95 -5.14
C TYR A 374 -2.80 29.39 -5.10
N LYS A 375 -2.96 29.97 -3.91
CA LYS A 375 -3.46 31.36 -3.76
C LYS A 375 -2.43 32.40 -4.15
N THR A 376 -1.15 32.15 -3.86
CA THR A 376 -0.07 33.11 -4.10
C THR A 376 0.49 33.02 -5.51
N GLY A 377 0.39 31.84 -6.16
CA GLY A 377 0.93 31.61 -7.49
C GLY A 377 2.45 31.71 -7.58
N VAL A 378 3.16 31.56 -6.45
CA VAL A 378 4.63 31.58 -6.45
C VAL A 378 5.19 30.40 -7.24
N ALA A 379 6.37 30.59 -7.82
CA ALA A 379 7.04 29.56 -8.61
C ALA A 379 7.29 28.30 -7.77
N PHE A 380 7.18 27.13 -8.38
CA PHE A 380 7.25 25.84 -7.71
C PHE A 380 8.58 25.60 -6.97
N ASN A 381 9.69 26.14 -7.48
CA ASN A 381 11.00 26.09 -6.83
C ASN A 381 11.10 26.94 -5.55
N LYS A 382 10.02 27.61 -5.15
CA LYS A 382 9.93 28.38 -3.91
C LYS A 382 9.08 27.71 -2.84
N LEU A 383 8.68 26.46 -3.06
CA LEU A 383 7.87 25.74 -2.08
C LEU A 383 8.56 25.60 -0.71
N ASP A 384 9.87 25.38 -0.69
CA ASP A 384 10.64 25.31 0.55
C ASP A 384 10.68 26.64 1.31
N SER A 385 10.78 27.76 0.59
CA SER A 385 10.69 29.10 1.20
C SER A 385 9.29 29.39 1.73
N LEU A 386 8.25 28.94 1.03
CA LEU A 386 6.86 29.09 1.43
C LEU A 386 6.51 28.24 2.66
N ASP A 387 7.06 27.03 2.73
CA ASP A 387 6.91 26.09 3.84
C ASP A 387 7.76 26.50 5.07
N GLY A 388 8.83 27.27 4.86
CA GLY A 388 9.80 27.65 5.90
C GLY A 388 10.84 26.57 6.22
N TYR A 389 10.94 25.53 5.41
CA TYR A 389 11.87 24.43 5.59
C TYR A 389 12.69 24.17 4.33
N VAL A 390 14.02 24.32 4.42
CA VAL A 390 14.92 24.04 3.29
C VAL A 390 15.04 22.54 3.08
N ASN A 391 14.72 22.05 1.89
CA ASN A 391 14.96 20.69 1.47
C ASN A 391 16.01 20.64 0.36
N LYS A 392 17.22 20.16 0.71
CA LYS A 392 18.37 20.14 -0.22
C LYS A 392 18.12 19.24 -1.43
N SER A 393 17.47 18.09 -1.25
CA SER A 393 17.12 17.18 -2.35
C SER A 393 16.13 17.84 -3.30
N TRP A 394 15.09 18.47 -2.75
CA TRP A 394 14.13 19.23 -3.53
C TRP A 394 14.80 20.31 -4.37
N ASN A 395 15.64 21.14 -3.75
CA ASN A 395 16.33 22.24 -4.45
C ASN A 395 17.24 21.72 -5.57
N LYS A 396 17.88 20.56 -5.35
CA LYS A 396 18.68 19.92 -6.38
C LYS A 396 17.83 19.51 -7.59
N TYR A 397 16.68 18.88 -7.36
CA TYR A 397 15.78 18.51 -8.46
C TYR A 397 15.21 19.72 -9.19
N MET A 398 14.90 20.81 -8.46
CA MET A 398 14.43 22.06 -9.07
C MET A 398 15.50 22.76 -9.93
N ALA A 399 16.77 22.45 -9.73
CA ALA A 399 17.85 22.91 -10.61
C ALA A 399 17.91 22.16 -11.95
N HIS A 400 17.15 21.03 -12.07
CA HIS A 400 17.08 20.19 -13.26
C HIS A 400 15.63 20.10 -13.80
N PRO A 401 15.04 21.21 -14.28
CA PRO A 401 13.62 21.23 -14.67
C PRO A 401 13.33 20.52 -15.99
N SER A 402 14.35 20.12 -16.74
CA SER A 402 14.25 19.36 -17.99
C SER A 402 14.85 17.98 -17.83
N TYR A 403 14.50 17.05 -18.73
CA TYR A 403 15.12 15.72 -18.78
C TYR A 403 16.54 15.82 -19.33
N ASP A 404 17.45 16.34 -18.52
CA ASP A 404 18.87 16.54 -18.82
C ASP A 404 19.73 15.32 -18.43
N ASP A 405 21.04 15.45 -18.48
CA ASP A 405 21.96 14.34 -18.18
C ASP A 405 21.93 13.93 -16.71
N TYR A 406 21.52 14.82 -15.80
CA TYR A 406 21.32 14.46 -14.40
C TYR A 406 20.31 13.31 -14.26
N TRP A 407 19.14 13.44 -14.87
CA TRP A 407 18.10 12.41 -14.84
C TRP A 407 18.45 11.18 -15.67
N LYS A 408 19.04 11.41 -16.88
CA LYS A 408 19.45 10.30 -17.77
C LYS A 408 20.47 9.37 -17.13
N ASN A 409 21.25 9.85 -16.14
CA ASN A 409 22.23 9.02 -15.46
C ASN A 409 21.62 8.06 -14.44
N MET A 410 20.35 8.23 -14.04
CA MET A 410 19.72 7.42 -13.00
C MET A 410 19.17 6.09 -13.52
N ILE A 411 18.71 6.05 -14.76
CA ILE A 411 18.03 4.88 -15.36
C ILE A 411 18.56 4.61 -16.78
N PRO A 412 18.33 3.43 -17.35
CA PRO A 412 18.70 3.15 -18.74
C PRO A 412 18.11 4.18 -19.70
N TYR A 413 18.93 4.63 -20.66
CA TYR A 413 18.56 5.63 -21.64
C TYR A 413 18.95 5.18 -23.05
N LYS A 414 18.00 5.21 -24.00
CA LYS A 414 18.21 4.85 -25.42
C LYS A 414 18.91 3.48 -25.59
N GLN A 415 20.09 3.48 -26.23
CA GLN A 415 20.85 2.28 -26.57
C GLN A 415 21.28 1.46 -25.34
N GLU A 416 21.25 2.01 -24.15
CA GLU A 416 21.58 1.24 -22.94
C GLU A 416 20.58 0.09 -22.70
N PHE A 417 19.34 0.22 -23.15
CA PHE A 417 18.35 -0.85 -23.12
C PHE A 417 18.78 -2.09 -23.91
N THR A 418 19.63 -1.97 -24.94
CA THR A 418 20.12 -3.13 -25.71
C THR A 418 20.94 -4.12 -24.89
N LYS A 419 21.47 -3.68 -23.75
CA LYS A 419 22.22 -4.54 -22.82
C LYS A 419 21.31 -5.38 -21.92
N ILE A 420 20.01 -5.10 -21.89
CA ILE A 420 19.04 -5.76 -21.00
C ILE A 420 18.44 -6.94 -21.75
N ASN A 421 18.89 -8.15 -21.40
CA ASN A 421 18.50 -9.41 -22.05
C ASN A 421 17.86 -10.42 -21.09
N ILE A 422 17.51 -10.02 -19.88
CA ILE A 422 16.85 -10.86 -18.89
C ILE A 422 15.32 -10.83 -19.04
N PRO A 423 14.62 -11.90 -18.61
CA PRO A 423 13.16 -11.88 -18.53
C PRO A 423 12.65 -10.82 -17.55
N ILE A 424 11.60 -10.10 -17.95
CA ILE A 424 10.99 -9.02 -17.16
C ILE A 424 9.46 -9.18 -17.13
N LEU A 425 8.87 -8.96 -15.96
CA LEU A 425 7.43 -8.85 -15.78
C LEU A 425 7.08 -7.47 -15.22
N THR A 426 6.67 -6.54 -16.09
CA THR A 426 6.16 -5.23 -15.66
C THR A 426 4.67 -5.33 -15.31
N ILE A 427 4.30 -4.74 -14.16
CA ILE A 427 2.91 -4.65 -13.70
C ILE A 427 2.56 -3.20 -13.44
N THR A 428 1.40 -2.75 -13.95
CA THR A 428 0.84 -1.41 -13.68
C THR A 428 -0.68 -1.46 -13.76
N GLY A 429 -1.33 -0.33 -13.58
CA GLY A 429 -2.79 -0.26 -13.58
C GLY A 429 -3.33 0.94 -14.35
N TYR A 430 -4.61 0.86 -14.75
CA TYR A 430 -5.30 1.95 -15.45
C TYR A 430 -5.43 3.22 -14.61
N TYR A 431 -5.38 3.08 -13.29
CA TYR A 431 -5.54 4.17 -12.33
C TYR A 431 -4.27 4.41 -11.50
N ASP A 432 -3.15 3.86 -11.98
CA ASP A 432 -1.83 4.07 -11.37
C ASP A 432 -1.27 5.44 -11.79
N ASP A 433 -0.91 6.26 -10.83
CA ASP A 433 -0.29 7.57 -11.06
C ASP A 433 1.15 7.49 -11.60
N SER A 434 1.82 6.34 -11.43
CA SER A 434 3.13 6.03 -12.04
C SER A 434 3.03 5.18 -13.31
N GLN A 435 1.85 5.06 -13.92
CA GLN A 435 1.66 4.29 -15.17
C GLN A 435 2.63 4.74 -16.27
N ARG A 436 2.86 6.04 -16.40
CA ARG A 436 3.77 6.59 -17.42
C ARG A 436 5.21 6.12 -17.24
N GLY A 437 5.70 6.06 -16.01
CA GLY A 437 7.01 5.53 -15.69
C GLY A 437 7.13 4.06 -16.07
N ALA A 438 6.19 3.24 -15.66
CA ALA A 438 6.14 1.81 -16.02
C ALA A 438 6.10 1.61 -17.54
N MET A 439 5.26 2.38 -18.24
CA MET A 439 5.12 2.31 -19.70
C MET A 439 6.34 2.87 -20.44
N TYR A 440 7.06 3.85 -19.88
CA TYR A 440 8.33 4.33 -20.44
C TYR A 440 9.34 3.19 -20.56
N TYR A 441 9.57 2.45 -19.49
CA TYR A 441 10.51 1.32 -19.52
C TYR A 441 10.06 0.21 -20.48
N PHE A 442 8.77 -0.10 -20.51
CA PHE A 442 8.25 -1.10 -21.42
C PHE A 442 8.46 -0.70 -22.87
N ASN A 443 8.09 0.54 -23.24
CA ASN A 443 8.20 1.07 -24.59
C ASN A 443 9.66 1.19 -25.05
N GLU A 444 10.53 1.77 -24.23
CA GLU A 444 11.94 1.94 -24.59
C GLU A 444 12.64 0.58 -24.73
N HIS A 445 12.35 -0.38 -23.86
CA HIS A 445 12.92 -1.72 -24.01
C HIS A 445 12.48 -2.38 -25.31
N HIS A 446 11.21 -2.32 -25.68
CA HIS A 446 10.70 -2.88 -26.95
C HIS A 446 11.17 -2.11 -28.18
N LYS A 447 11.49 -0.84 -28.05
CA LYS A 447 12.02 0.00 -29.13
C LYS A 447 13.47 -0.34 -29.46
N TYR A 448 14.30 -0.62 -28.46
CA TYR A 448 15.73 -0.84 -28.64
C TYR A 448 16.12 -2.32 -28.71
N VAL A 449 15.29 -3.24 -28.24
CA VAL A 449 15.54 -4.68 -28.23
C VAL A 449 14.51 -5.40 -29.11
N LYS A 450 14.98 -6.14 -30.09
CA LYS A 450 14.10 -6.94 -30.93
C LYS A 450 13.56 -8.16 -30.14
N ASN A 451 12.24 -8.24 -30.00
CA ASN A 451 11.54 -9.33 -29.29
C ASN A 451 12.05 -9.57 -27.85
N PRO A 452 12.07 -8.56 -26.97
CA PRO A 452 12.55 -8.73 -25.62
C PRO A 452 11.68 -9.74 -24.86
N ASN A 453 12.28 -10.48 -23.93
CA ASN A 453 11.53 -11.35 -23.02
C ASN A 453 10.90 -10.52 -21.91
N HIS A 454 10.05 -9.57 -22.30
CA HIS A 454 9.43 -8.60 -21.42
C HIS A 454 7.91 -8.68 -21.55
N TYR A 455 7.26 -9.03 -20.44
CA TYR A 455 5.81 -9.14 -20.33
C TYR A 455 5.24 -7.94 -19.58
N LEU A 456 4.03 -7.55 -19.96
CA LEU A 456 3.27 -6.48 -19.33
C LEU A 456 1.93 -7.05 -18.83
N VAL A 457 1.58 -6.70 -17.59
CA VAL A 457 0.26 -6.94 -17.01
C VAL A 457 -0.35 -5.59 -16.62
N VAL A 458 -1.54 -5.28 -17.14
CA VAL A 458 -2.30 -4.07 -16.85
C VAL A 458 -3.72 -4.44 -16.43
N GLY A 459 -4.11 -4.01 -15.24
CA GLY A 459 -5.46 -4.22 -14.73
C GLY A 459 -6.12 -2.92 -14.27
N PRO A 460 -7.34 -2.98 -13.77
CA PRO A 460 -8.05 -1.84 -13.19
C PRO A 460 -7.51 -1.52 -11.78
N TYR A 461 -6.22 -1.32 -11.68
CA TYR A 461 -5.47 -1.13 -10.44
C TYR A 461 -5.02 0.30 -10.28
N ASP A 462 -4.95 0.77 -9.04
CA ASP A 462 -4.24 1.97 -8.65
C ASP A 462 -2.81 1.64 -8.19
N HIS A 463 -2.07 2.65 -7.74
CA HIS A 463 -0.68 2.52 -7.30
C HIS A 463 -0.47 1.45 -6.22
N TRP A 464 -1.45 1.24 -5.33
CA TRP A 464 -1.36 0.29 -4.23
C TRP A 464 -1.80 -1.12 -4.64
N THR A 465 -2.89 -1.21 -5.38
CA THR A 465 -3.47 -2.49 -5.77
C THR A 465 -2.69 -3.19 -6.87
N ALA A 466 -1.96 -2.45 -7.71
CA ALA A 466 -1.04 -3.03 -8.72
C ALA A 466 0.23 -3.68 -8.11
N GLN A 467 0.46 -3.56 -6.82
CA GLN A 467 1.60 -4.20 -6.12
C GLN A 467 1.16 -5.18 -5.04
N ASN A 468 -0.14 -5.33 -4.82
CA ASN A 468 -0.69 -6.15 -3.75
C ASN A 468 -1.86 -6.99 -4.26
N ARG A 469 -2.76 -7.37 -3.39
CA ARG A 469 -4.05 -7.92 -3.78
C ARG A 469 -5.03 -6.76 -4.01
N PRO A 470 -5.75 -6.72 -5.14
CA PRO A 470 -6.79 -5.74 -5.36
C PRO A 470 -7.89 -5.81 -4.29
N ALA A 471 -8.45 -4.66 -3.94
CA ALA A 471 -9.68 -4.60 -3.17
C ALA A 471 -10.88 -4.96 -4.05
N ASP A 472 -12.03 -5.31 -3.45
CA ASP A 472 -13.26 -5.59 -4.20
C ASP A 472 -13.78 -4.37 -4.97
N TYR A 473 -13.39 -3.19 -4.53
CA TYR A 473 -13.80 -1.91 -5.11
C TYR A 473 -12.61 -0.98 -5.25
N LEU A 474 -12.53 -0.32 -6.41
CA LEU A 474 -11.69 0.83 -6.64
C LEU A 474 -12.60 2.07 -6.67
N ARG A 475 -12.55 2.89 -5.61
CA ARG A 475 -13.56 3.95 -5.36
C ARG A 475 -14.98 3.37 -5.40
N ASN A 476 -15.81 3.79 -6.34
CA ASN A 476 -17.18 3.30 -6.51
C ASN A 476 -17.33 2.18 -7.56
N TYR A 477 -16.23 1.80 -8.23
CA TYR A 477 -16.23 0.73 -9.22
C TYR A 477 -15.96 -0.62 -8.55
N LYS A 478 -16.87 -1.59 -8.73
CA LYS A 478 -16.66 -2.97 -8.30
C LYS A 478 -15.72 -3.64 -9.32
N LEU A 479 -14.58 -4.14 -8.84
CA LEU A 479 -13.64 -4.86 -9.69
C LEU A 479 -14.19 -6.22 -10.09
N ASP A 480 -13.99 -6.58 -11.36
CA ASP A 480 -14.34 -7.89 -11.90
C ASP A 480 -13.61 -9.00 -11.17
N ASP A 481 -14.20 -10.18 -11.07
CA ASP A 481 -13.59 -11.34 -10.42
C ASP A 481 -12.27 -11.73 -11.11
N ALA A 482 -12.20 -11.63 -12.45
CA ALA A 482 -10.97 -11.87 -13.22
C ALA A 482 -9.83 -10.91 -12.86
N ALA A 483 -10.12 -9.71 -12.35
CA ALA A 483 -9.12 -8.74 -11.90
C ALA A 483 -8.61 -9.00 -10.48
N GLN A 484 -9.23 -9.92 -9.72
CA GLN A 484 -8.90 -10.25 -8.34
C GLN A 484 -7.66 -11.15 -8.22
N ILE A 485 -6.57 -10.76 -8.87
CA ILE A 485 -5.30 -11.50 -8.86
C ILE A 485 -4.47 -11.02 -7.66
N ASP A 486 -3.99 -11.94 -6.84
CA ASP A 486 -3.00 -11.62 -5.82
C ASP A 486 -1.62 -11.44 -6.48
N ILE A 487 -1.31 -10.17 -6.81
CA ILE A 487 -0.10 -9.81 -7.55
C ILE A 487 1.14 -10.14 -6.75
N ARG A 488 1.15 -9.78 -5.45
CA ARG A 488 2.33 -9.91 -4.60
C ARG A 488 2.61 -11.34 -4.17
N TYR A 489 1.59 -12.05 -3.68
CA TYR A 489 1.75 -13.39 -3.11
C TYR A 489 1.78 -14.49 -4.17
N ASP A 490 1.02 -14.32 -5.26
CA ASP A 490 0.85 -15.37 -6.26
C ASP A 490 1.57 -15.03 -7.57
N LEU A 491 1.14 -14.05 -8.35
CA LEU A 491 1.68 -13.79 -9.68
C LEU A 491 3.20 -13.55 -9.68
N THR A 492 3.70 -12.73 -8.74
CA THR A 492 5.13 -12.42 -8.62
C THR A 492 5.96 -13.68 -8.32
N PHE A 493 5.48 -14.54 -7.42
CA PHE A 493 6.24 -15.75 -7.07
C PHE A 493 6.04 -16.91 -8.04
N GLU A 494 4.92 -16.98 -8.76
CA GLU A 494 4.79 -17.87 -9.92
C GLU A 494 5.79 -17.50 -11.01
N TRP A 495 6.01 -16.19 -11.26
CA TRP A 495 7.03 -15.72 -12.18
C TRP A 495 8.44 -16.07 -11.72
N PHE A 496 8.79 -15.85 -10.45
CA PHE A 496 10.10 -16.27 -9.92
C PHE A 496 10.30 -17.77 -9.98
N ASP A 497 9.29 -18.55 -9.63
CA ASP A 497 9.36 -20.01 -9.73
C ASP A 497 9.56 -20.47 -11.18
N TYR A 498 8.92 -19.80 -12.15
CA TYR A 498 9.14 -20.05 -13.57
C TYR A 498 10.59 -19.77 -13.99
N ILE A 499 11.12 -18.59 -13.68
CA ILE A 499 12.44 -18.17 -14.16
C ILE A 499 13.59 -18.79 -13.33
N LEU A 500 13.47 -18.83 -12.02
CA LEU A 500 14.57 -19.21 -11.14
C LEU A 500 14.59 -20.71 -10.81
N LYS A 501 13.42 -21.37 -10.86
CA LYS A 501 13.27 -22.80 -10.52
C LYS A 501 12.80 -23.67 -11.70
N GLY A 502 12.53 -23.08 -12.88
CA GLY A 502 12.10 -23.82 -14.07
C GLY A 502 10.68 -24.41 -13.99
N LYS A 503 9.80 -23.84 -13.16
CA LYS A 503 8.40 -24.25 -13.08
C LYS A 503 7.59 -23.74 -14.26
N LYS A 504 6.29 -24.01 -14.30
CA LYS A 504 5.39 -23.53 -15.35
C LYS A 504 5.28 -22.01 -15.34
N LYS A 505 5.18 -21.42 -16.53
CA LYS A 505 4.90 -19.99 -16.70
C LYS A 505 3.52 -19.64 -16.11
N PRO A 506 3.36 -18.48 -15.46
CA PRO A 506 2.07 -18.02 -14.97
C PRO A 506 0.99 -18.05 -16.06
N SER A 507 -0.17 -18.58 -15.74
CA SER A 507 -1.23 -18.85 -16.72
C SER A 507 -1.81 -17.60 -17.37
N ILE A 508 -1.76 -16.47 -16.68
CA ILE A 508 -2.19 -15.17 -17.19
C ILE A 508 -1.28 -14.63 -18.31
N LEU A 509 0.00 -15.02 -18.33
CA LEU A 509 0.98 -14.53 -19.30
C LEU A 509 0.88 -15.31 -20.63
N LYS A 510 -0.25 -15.23 -21.31
CA LYS A 510 -0.47 -15.92 -22.58
C LYS A 510 0.30 -15.26 -23.73
N ASP A 511 0.44 -13.91 -23.66
CA ASP A 511 1.21 -13.14 -24.65
C ASP A 511 2.04 -12.04 -23.97
N LYS A 512 2.73 -11.19 -24.73
CA LYS A 512 3.60 -10.12 -24.20
C LYS A 512 2.83 -9.04 -23.45
N VAL A 513 1.64 -8.69 -23.90
CA VAL A 513 0.76 -7.69 -23.31
C VAL A 513 -0.53 -8.38 -22.82
N ASN A 514 -0.76 -8.34 -21.53
CA ASN A 514 -1.92 -8.96 -20.88
C ASN A 514 -2.67 -7.87 -20.11
N PHE A 515 -3.90 -7.61 -20.51
CA PHE A 515 -4.70 -6.54 -19.93
C PHE A 515 -6.14 -6.98 -19.67
N GLN A 516 -6.70 -6.50 -18.57
CA GLN A 516 -8.07 -6.78 -18.19
C GLN A 516 -9.01 -5.76 -18.86
N ILE A 517 -10.08 -6.24 -19.46
CA ILE A 517 -11.12 -5.36 -19.98
C ILE A 517 -12.16 -5.17 -18.89
N MET A 518 -12.26 -3.95 -18.38
CA MET A 518 -13.18 -3.59 -17.31
C MET A 518 -14.64 -3.91 -17.71
N ASP A 519 -15.42 -4.37 -16.73
CA ASP A 519 -16.85 -4.73 -16.87
C ASP A 519 -17.14 -5.90 -17.81
N THR A 520 -16.13 -6.72 -18.13
CA THR A 520 -16.29 -7.90 -18.99
C THR A 520 -15.88 -9.21 -18.35
N ASP A 521 -15.29 -9.15 -17.17
CA ASP A 521 -14.70 -10.29 -16.45
C ASP A 521 -13.67 -11.09 -17.28
N THR A 522 -12.96 -10.41 -18.20
CA THR A 522 -12.03 -11.07 -19.13
C THR A 522 -10.66 -10.41 -19.21
N TRP A 523 -9.65 -11.23 -19.47
CA TRP A 523 -8.30 -10.80 -19.83
C TRP A 523 -8.07 -10.95 -21.33
N MET A 524 -7.54 -9.92 -21.96
CA MET A 524 -7.05 -9.95 -23.32
C MET A 524 -5.53 -10.13 -23.35
N HIS A 525 -5.06 -10.78 -24.40
CA HIS A 525 -3.65 -11.11 -24.59
C HIS A 525 -3.24 -10.73 -25.99
N LYS A 526 -2.18 -9.91 -26.14
CA LYS A 526 -1.71 -9.40 -27.41
C LYS A 526 -0.18 -9.44 -27.51
N PRO A 527 0.39 -9.61 -28.71
CA PRO A 527 1.84 -9.68 -28.89
C PRO A 527 2.54 -8.33 -28.69
N SER A 528 1.81 -7.21 -28.77
CA SER A 528 2.37 -5.86 -28.60
C SER A 528 1.27 -4.86 -28.21
N LEU A 529 1.67 -3.67 -27.78
CA LEU A 529 0.74 -2.56 -27.52
C LEU A 529 0.00 -2.13 -28.81
N SER A 530 0.69 -2.11 -29.94
CA SER A 530 0.06 -1.76 -31.22
C SER A 530 -1.02 -2.75 -31.67
N ALA A 531 -0.96 -3.99 -31.20
CA ALA A 531 -1.97 -5.01 -31.46
C ALA A 531 -3.19 -4.94 -30.52
N MET A 532 -3.20 -4.04 -29.52
CA MET A 532 -4.35 -3.83 -28.64
C MET A 532 -5.52 -3.15 -29.35
N THR A 533 -5.25 -2.42 -30.41
CA THR A 533 -6.26 -1.69 -31.18
C THR A 533 -6.34 -2.24 -32.60
N ASN A 534 -7.54 -2.20 -33.17
CA ASN A 534 -7.80 -2.56 -34.57
C ASN A 534 -7.97 -1.30 -35.43
N ASP A 535 -8.22 -0.14 -34.81
CA ASP A 535 -8.49 1.10 -35.52
C ASP A 535 -8.13 2.32 -34.67
N THR A 536 -8.01 3.47 -35.31
CA THR A 536 -7.71 4.76 -34.69
C THR A 536 -8.76 5.78 -35.12
N LEU A 537 -9.59 6.21 -34.17
CA LEU A 537 -10.49 7.34 -34.37
C LEU A 537 -9.69 8.64 -34.19
N LYS A 538 -9.73 9.48 -35.23
CA LYS A 538 -9.09 10.80 -35.20
C LYS A 538 -10.15 11.88 -35.14
N PHE A 539 -10.08 12.68 -34.10
CA PHE A 539 -10.95 13.84 -33.94
C PHE A 539 -10.11 15.11 -33.93
N HIS A 540 -10.63 16.12 -34.57
CA HIS A 540 -10.02 17.45 -34.64
C HIS A 540 -10.87 18.44 -33.87
N LEU A 541 -10.23 19.30 -33.10
CA LEU A 541 -10.92 20.40 -32.42
C LEU A 541 -11.51 21.35 -33.46
N ASN A 542 -12.79 21.63 -33.28
CA ASN A 542 -13.51 22.60 -34.11
C ASN A 542 -13.70 23.89 -33.27
N GLY A 543 -13.28 25.05 -33.82
CA GLY A 543 -13.42 26.35 -33.17
C GLY A 543 -14.88 26.82 -32.97
N ILE A 544 -15.87 26.03 -33.42
CA ILE A 544 -17.28 26.38 -33.24
C ILE A 544 -17.69 26.03 -31.80
N LYS A 545 -17.96 27.08 -31.03
CA LYS A 545 -18.47 26.95 -29.68
C LYS A 545 -19.97 26.66 -29.67
N LYS A 546 -20.41 25.65 -28.96
CA LYS A 546 -21.82 25.33 -28.72
C LYS A 546 -22.09 25.43 -27.20
N GLY A 547 -22.66 26.54 -26.76
CA GLY A 547 -22.80 26.82 -25.34
C GLY A 547 -21.41 26.95 -24.68
N ASP A 548 -21.15 26.16 -23.65
CA ASP A 548 -19.86 26.12 -22.94
C ASP A 548 -18.87 25.09 -23.47
N PHE A 549 -19.20 24.40 -24.58
CA PHE A 549 -18.39 23.32 -25.14
C PHE A 549 -17.90 23.65 -26.54
N TYR A 550 -16.72 23.12 -26.88
CA TYR A 550 -16.22 23.05 -28.24
C TYR A 550 -16.50 21.67 -28.82
N SER A 551 -16.82 21.60 -30.11
CA SER A 551 -17.09 20.32 -30.78
C SER A 551 -15.82 19.67 -31.32
N LEU A 552 -15.79 18.36 -31.34
CA LEU A 552 -14.82 17.56 -32.06
C LEU A 552 -15.43 17.11 -33.41
N THR A 553 -14.63 17.09 -34.47
CA THR A 553 -15.04 16.64 -35.79
C THR A 553 -14.03 15.63 -36.36
N GLU A 554 -14.50 14.69 -37.16
CA GLU A 554 -13.63 13.74 -37.87
C GLU A 554 -12.88 14.38 -39.07
N LYS A 555 -13.40 15.51 -39.56
CA LYS A 555 -12.77 16.23 -40.68
C LYS A 555 -11.78 17.27 -40.17
N VAL A 556 -10.62 17.33 -40.81
CA VAL A 556 -9.62 18.37 -40.52
C VAL A 556 -10.20 19.72 -40.93
N ASN A 557 -10.19 20.67 -40.01
CA ASN A 557 -10.51 22.07 -40.34
C ASN A 557 -9.32 22.70 -41.07
N SER A 558 -9.62 23.40 -42.14
CA SER A 558 -8.61 24.12 -42.93
C SER A 558 -8.10 25.42 -42.28
N SER A 559 -8.66 25.82 -41.14
CA SER A 559 -8.28 27.03 -40.40
C SER A 559 -7.67 26.68 -39.05
N ASN A 560 -6.67 27.42 -38.64
CA ASN A 560 -6.15 27.35 -37.27
C ASN A 560 -7.25 27.72 -36.29
N VAL A 561 -7.42 26.88 -35.24
CA VAL A 561 -8.37 27.11 -34.15
C VAL A 561 -7.56 27.54 -32.96
N GLU A 562 -7.82 28.73 -32.46
CA GLU A 562 -7.27 29.24 -31.20
C GLU A 562 -8.28 28.98 -30.08
N LEU A 563 -7.85 28.27 -29.05
CA LEU A 563 -8.62 28.04 -27.83
C LEU A 563 -7.91 28.72 -26.68
N THR A 564 -8.61 29.64 -26.02
CA THR A 564 -8.12 30.27 -24.80
C THR A 564 -8.69 29.55 -23.60
N VAL A 565 -7.80 29.03 -22.75
CA VAL A 565 -8.16 28.44 -21.45
C VAL A 565 -7.79 29.43 -20.36
N ASP A 566 -8.79 29.92 -19.65
CA ASP A 566 -8.58 30.81 -18.50
C ASP A 566 -8.47 29.97 -17.21
N PHE A 567 -7.26 29.93 -16.65
CA PHE A 567 -6.97 29.21 -15.40
C PHE A 567 -7.30 30.02 -14.14
N LYS A 568 -7.97 31.17 -14.25
CA LYS A 568 -8.40 31.89 -13.05
C LYS A 568 -9.28 31.01 -12.17
N PRO A 569 -9.04 31.00 -10.85
CA PRO A 569 -9.83 30.15 -9.97
C PRO A 569 -11.30 30.55 -10.05
N ASN A 570 -12.12 29.61 -10.48
CA ASN A 570 -13.57 29.75 -10.39
C ASN A 570 -13.97 29.49 -8.93
N ASN A 571 -14.24 30.54 -8.15
CA ASN A 571 -14.65 30.45 -6.75
C ASN A 571 -15.95 29.64 -6.52
N LYS A 572 -16.59 29.16 -7.59
CA LYS A 572 -17.79 28.30 -7.53
C LYS A 572 -17.48 26.80 -7.59
N LEU A 573 -16.25 26.40 -7.94
CA LEU A 573 -15.84 25.00 -7.88
C LEU A 573 -15.44 24.69 -6.43
N LYS A 574 -16.31 24.02 -5.71
CA LYS A 574 -15.94 23.33 -4.47
C LYS A 574 -14.97 22.23 -4.88
N SER A 575 -13.77 22.22 -4.27
CA SER A 575 -12.88 21.08 -4.35
C SER A 575 -13.56 19.90 -3.65
N ASP A 576 -13.99 18.91 -4.41
CA ASP A 576 -14.38 17.60 -3.87
C ASP A 576 -13.17 16.86 -3.32
#